data_eec229a4038470791a71ce92bc74faa8
#
_entry.id   eec229a4038470791a71ce92bc74faa8
#
_cell.length_a   1.000
_cell.length_b   1.000
_cell.length_c   1.000
_cell.angle_alpha   90.00
_cell.angle_beta   90.00
_cell.angle_gamma   90.00
#
_symmetry.space_group_name_H-M   'P 1'
#
loop_
_entity.id
_entity.type
_entity.pdbx_description
1 polymer ?
#
loop_
_entity_poly.entity_id
_entity_poly.type
_entity_poly.pdbx_seq_one_letter_code
_entity_poly.pdbx_strand_id
1 'polypeptide(L)'
;MRYFITGFVAIVCLVISTAGFQGSFTRNRPIEVFPDMDRQAKVRPQAPNLFDEVFGAGDGRGSRLPVAGTVARGSAVDEQPMNTGRKAGSEEWVEVNPLDVTLDTLKQGRERFGIFCAPCHGKAGDGNSIVTQYKLTTADLHQNRLVQFPDGYLFDVISNGFNATTNAVGIAYRRMPAYKSKIPVEDRWAIVSYIRALQYSQLGKLEEVTNLVKKAELEDALESK
;
A
#
# COMPACT_ATOMS: atom_id res chain seq x y z
N MET A 1 27.79 56.41 -20.80
CA MET A 1 27.85 54.96 -21.02
C MET A 1 28.19 54.16 -19.76
N ARG A 2 29.26 54.48 -19.03
CA ARG A 2 29.66 53.76 -17.79
C ARG A 2 28.58 53.74 -16.70
N TYR A 3 27.86 54.83 -16.48
CA TYR A 3 26.76 54.86 -15.49
C TYR A 3 25.55 54.05 -15.91
N PHE A 4 25.31 53.91 -17.22
CA PHE A 4 24.24 53.04 -17.73
C PHE A 4 24.57 51.57 -17.49
N ILE A 5 25.83 51.18 -17.74
CA ILE A 5 26.27 49.80 -17.49
C ILE A 5 26.25 49.47 -15.99
N THR A 6 26.71 50.38 -15.13
CA THR A 6 26.63 50.14 -13.67
C THR A 6 25.22 50.04 -13.17
N GLY A 7 24.30 50.89 -13.67
CA GLY A 7 22.88 50.80 -13.31
C GLY A 7 22.23 49.49 -13.78
N PHE A 8 22.54 49.06 -15.00
CA PHE A 8 22.08 47.80 -15.53
C PHE A 8 22.58 46.60 -14.70
N VAL A 9 23.86 46.54 -14.38
CA VAL A 9 24.44 45.48 -13.54
C VAL A 9 23.83 45.49 -12.14
N ALA A 10 23.59 46.66 -11.54
CA ALA A 10 22.96 46.75 -10.24
C ALA A 10 21.51 46.19 -10.27
N ILE A 11 20.74 46.50 -11.32
CA ILE A 11 19.37 45.96 -11.48
C ILE A 11 19.42 44.45 -11.67
N VAL A 12 20.34 43.92 -12.51
CA VAL A 12 20.49 42.47 -12.71
C VAL A 12 20.85 41.77 -11.40
N CYS A 13 21.81 42.33 -10.64
CA CYS A 13 22.17 41.77 -9.33
C CYS A 13 20.99 41.80 -8.35
N LEU A 14 20.21 42.86 -8.33
CA LEU A 14 19.03 42.97 -7.48
C LEU A 14 17.96 41.94 -7.86
N VAL A 15 17.71 41.76 -9.16
CA VAL A 15 16.75 40.72 -9.63
C VAL A 15 17.25 39.33 -9.28
N ILE A 16 18.51 39.00 -9.49
CA ILE A 16 19.06 37.68 -9.16
C ILE A 16 19.05 37.45 -7.66
N SER A 17 19.36 38.46 -6.83
CA SER A 17 19.37 38.32 -5.37
C SER A 17 17.97 38.17 -4.77
N THR A 18 16.95 38.73 -5.39
CA THR A 18 15.55 38.63 -4.91
C THR A 18 14.80 37.44 -5.48
N ALA A 19 14.98 37.13 -6.77
CA ALA A 19 14.29 36.04 -7.46
C ALA A 19 15.06 34.71 -7.46
N GLY A 20 16.36 34.75 -7.17
CA GLY A 20 17.23 33.59 -7.23
C GLY A 20 17.63 33.19 -8.65
N PHE A 21 18.45 32.15 -8.76
CA PHE A 21 18.82 31.58 -10.07
C PHE A 21 17.70 30.66 -10.58
N GLN A 22 17.29 30.88 -11.81
CA GLN A 22 16.35 29.99 -12.50
C GLN A 22 16.95 28.57 -12.57
N GLY A 23 16.17 27.55 -12.13
CA GLY A 23 16.56 26.15 -12.15
C GLY A 23 17.39 25.68 -10.95
N SER A 24 17.63 26.53 -9.94
CA SER A 24 18.22 26.07 -8.70
C SER A 24 17.24 25.25 -7.87
N PHE A 25 17.69 24.07 -7.37
CA PHE A 25 16.92 23.26 -6.45
C PHE A 25 16.83 23.93 -5.08
N THR A 26 15.68 24.44 -4.74
CA THR A 26 15.41 25.03 -3.42
C THR A 26 14.13 24.45 -2.82
N ARG A 27 14.11 24.32 -1.48
CA ARG A 27 12.89 23.95 -0.75
C ARG A 27 12.00 25.15 -0.43
N ASN A 28 12.48 26.34 -0.68
CA ASN A 28 11.70 27.54 -0.48
C ASN A 28 10.66 27.67 -1.59
N ARG A 29 9.46 28.15 -1.23
CA ARG A 29 8.43 28.45 -2.23
C ARG A 29 8.95 29.57 -3.14
N PRO A 30 8.68 29.48 -4.47
CA PRO A 30 9.00 30.59 -5.38
C PRO A 30 8.27 31.85 -4.96
N ILE A 31 8.91 33.00 -5.19
CA ILE A 31 8.29 34.31 -4.93
C ILE A 31 7.17 34.51 -5.96
N GLU A 32 5.94 34.56 -5.47
CA GLU A 32 4.77 34.93 -6.27
C GLU A 32 4.63 36.44 -6.28
N VAL A 33 4.98 37.09 -7.38
CA VAL A 33 4.75 38.55 -7.54
C VAL A 33 3.29 38.82 -7.87
N PHE A 34 2.72 38.04 -8.77
CA PHE A 34 1.30 38.03 -9.12
C PHE A 34 0.78 36.60 -9.09
N PRO A 35 -0.05 36.26 -8.08
CA PRO A 35 -0.53 34.88 -7.93
C PRO A 35 -1.52 34.45 -9.02
N ASP A 36 -1.97 35.34 -9.87
CA ASP A 36 -2.91 35.11 -10.96
C ASP A 36 -3.95 34.01 -10.60
N MET A 37 -4.04 32.91 -11.35
CA MET A 37 -4.98 31.82 -11.05
C MET A 37 -4.38 30.70 -10.18
N ASP A 38 -3.18 30.86 -9.67
CA ASP A 38 -2.53 29.85 -8.83
C ASP A 38 -3.25 29.60 -7.51
N ARG A 39 -3.89 30.65 -6.98
CA ARG A 39 -4.71 30.57 -5.76
C ARG A 39 -6.17 30.80 -6.09
N GLN A 40 -6.92 29.71 -6.07
CA GLN A 40 -8.37 29.74 -6.30
C GLN A 40 -9.11 29.36 -5.01
N ALA A 41 -10.25 30.02 -4.76
CA ALA A 41 -11.18 29.68 -3.69
C ALA A 41 -11.96 28.40 -4.06
N LYS A 42 -11.29 27.26 -4.02
CA LYS A 42 -11.90 25.95 -4.26
C LYS A 42 -11.38 24.92 -3.26
N VAL A 43 -12.21 23.97 -2.92
CA VAL A 43 -11.81 22.82 -2.10
C VAL A 43 -10.96 21.88 -2.97
N ARG A 44 -9.73 21.64 -2.56
CA ARG A 44 -8.80 20.71 -3.23
C ARG A 44 -8.80 19.37 -2.52
N PRO A 45 -8.56 18.25 -3.21
CA PRO A 45 -8.37 16.97 -2.56
C PRO A 45 -7.26 17.04 -1.49
N GLN A 46 -7.49 16.43 -0.33
CA GLN A 46 -6.56 16.41 0.82
C GLN A 46 -6.21 17.79 1.42
N ALA A 47 -6.87 18.86 0.99
CA ALA A 47 -6.73 20.18 1.60
C ALA A 47 -7.77 20.40 2.69
N PRO A 48 -7.47 21.23 3.69
CA PRO A 48 -8.50 21.67 4.64
C PRO A 48 -9.59 22.48 3.92
N ASN A 49 -10.82 22.35 4.40
CA ASN A 49 -11.95 23.14 3.90
C ASN A 49 -11.96 24.50 4.60
N LEU A 50 -11.57 25.53 3.89
CA LEU A 50 -11.59 26.91 4.40
C LEU A 50 -13.01 27.48 4.60
N PHE A 51 -14.02 26.83 4.01
CA PHE A 51 -15.43 27.22 4.11
C PHE A 51 -16.23 26.30 5.04
N ASP A 52 -15.53 25.53 5.88
CA ASP A 52 -16.15 24.49 6.69
C ASP A 52 -17.20 25.03 7.67
N GLU A 53 -16.99 26.23 8.20
CA GLU A 53 -17.95 26.92 9.09
C GLU A 53 -19.28 27.27 8.40
N VAL A 54 -19.26 27.51 7.08
CA VAL A 54 -20.44 27.96 6.32
C VAL A 54 -21.08 26.82 5.54
N PHE A 55 -20.27 25.96 4.91
CA PHE A 55 -20.73 24.90 4.02
C PHE A 55 -20.23 23.50 4.42
N GLY A 56 -19.51 23.40 5.52
CA GLY A 56 -18.86 22.21 5.99
C GLY A 56 -19.68 21.39 7.01
N ALA A 57 -19.06 20.34 7.50
CA ALA A 57 -19.55 19.55 8.62
C ALA A 57 -18.93 19.98 9.97
N GLY A 58 -18.11 21.05 9.97
CA GLY A 58 -17.37 21.52 11.14
C GLY A 58 -16.15 20.65 11.48
N ASP A 59 -15.76 19.74 10.59
CA ASP A 59 -14.62 18.83 10.79
C ASP A 59 -13.35 19.25 10.05
N GLY A 60 -13.36 20.39 9.36
CA GLY A 60 -12.25 20.94 8.60
C GLY A 60 -11.86 20.16 7.35
N ARG A 61 -12.59 19.11 6.97
CA ARG A 61 -12.22 18.23 5.87
C ARG A 61 -12.67 18.76 4.52
N GLY A 62 -11.77 18.78 3.56
CA GLY A 62 -12.11 19.07 2.17
C GLY A 62 -12.89 17.94 1.48
N SER A 63 -12.68 16.70 1.90
CA SER A 63 -13.43 15.54 1.40
C SER A 63 -14.43 15.07 2.43
N ARG A 64 -15.70 14.98 2.03
CA ARG A 64 -16.78 14.51 2.89
C ARG A 64 -16.73 13.01 3.10
N LEU A 65 -17.00 12.58 4.31
CA LEU A 65 -17.30 11.16 4.57
C LEU A 65 -18.62 10.79 3.91
N PRO A 66 -18.76 9.55 3.40
CA PRO A 66 -20.06 9.05 2.96
C PRO A 66 -21.09 9.14 4.08
N VAL A 67 -22.34 9.38 3.72
CA VAL A 67 -23.43 9.35 4.69
C VAL A 67 -23.52 7.96 5.30
N ALA A 68 -23.73 7.87 6.61
CA ALA A 68 -23.88 6.58 7.29
C ALA A 68 -24.97 5.73 6.63
N GLY A 69 -24.67 4.45 6.39
CA GLY A 69 -25.57 3.52 5.72
C GLY A 69 -25.55 3.58 4.18
N THR A 70 -24.77 4.48 3.57
CA THR A 70 -24.61 4.45 2.11
C THR A 70 -23.63 3.36 1.69
N VAL A 71 -24.00 2.66 0.63
CA VAL A 71 -23.21 1.58 0.02
C VAL A 71 -22.89 2.00 -1.41
N ALA A 72 -21.61 1.92 -1.78
CA ALA A 72 -21.20 2.22 -3.14
C ALA A 72 -21.76 1.17 -4.11
N ARG A 73 -22.24 1.60 -5.27
CA ARG A 73 -22.70 0.69 -6.32
C ARG A 73 -21.55 -0.23 -6.74
N GLY A 74 -21.78 -1.54 -6.75
CA GLY A 74 -20.75 -2.56 -7.03
C GLY A 74 -19.87 -2.90 -5.83
N SER A 75 -20.14 -2.36 -4.64
CA SER A 75 -19.47 -2.77 -3.41
C SER A 75 -19.96 -4.13 -2.96
N ALA A 76 -19.03 -5.01 -2.60
CA ALA A 76 -19.35 -6.31 -2.02
C ALA A 76 -19.84 -6.12 -0.57
N VAL A 77 -21.17 -6.15 -0.39
CA VAL A 77 -21.83 -5.90 0.92
C VAL A 77 -22.45 -7.17 1.47
N ASP A 78 -22.52 -8.22 0.66
CA ASP A 78 -23.11 -9.47 1.06
C ASP A 78 -22.17 -10.30 1.95
N GLU A 79 -22.78 -11.16 2.79
CA GLU A 79 -22.07 -12.05 3.69
C GLU A 79 -21.53 -13.31 2.98
N GLN A 80 -21.33 -13.24 1.66
CA GLN A 80 -20.79 -14.38 0.92
C GLN A 80 -19.36 -14.69 1.31
N PRO A 81 -18.95 -15.95 1.27
CA PRO A 81 -17.58 -16.38 1.59
C PRO A 81 -16.50 -15.63 0.82
N MET A 82 -16.79 -15.28 -0.43
CA MET A 82 -15.90 -14.49 -1.29
C MET A 82 -15.58 -13.12 -0.70
N ASN A 83 -16.53 -12.47 -0.03
CA ASN A 83 -16.40 -11.11 0.48
C ASN A 83 -15.89 -11.03 1.93
N THR A 84 -16.20 -12.07 2.71
CA THR A 84 -15.91 -12.10 4.15
C THR A 84 -14.74 -13.01 4.54
N GLY A 85 -14.43 -14.02 3.71
CA GLY A 85 -13.49 -15.08 4.07
C GLY A 85 -14.10 -16.09 5.08
N ARG A 86 -15.40 -15.98 5.36
CA ARG A 86 -16.14 -16.84 6.30
C ARG A 86 -17.15 -17.72 5.57
N LYS A 87 -17.47 -18.86 6.14
CA LYS A 87 -18.54 -19.71 5.63
C LYS A 87 -19.89 -18.98 5.78
N ALA A 88 -20.78 -19.14 4.82
CA ALA A 88 -22.07 -18.47 4.83
C ALA A 88 -22.86 -18.78 6.12
N GLY A 89 -23.30 -17.73 6.82
CA GLY A 89 -24.06 -17.85 8.06
C GLY A 89 -23.25 -18.38 9.26
N SER A 90 -21.93 -18.39 9.20
CA SER A 90 -21.06 -18.89 10.26
C SER A 90 -19.88 -17.94 10.53
N GLU A 91 -19.36 -18.00 11.75
CA GLU A 91 -18.12 -17.32 12.11
C GLU A 91 -16.84 -18.11 11.71
N GLU A 92 -17.00 -19.33 11.16
CA GLU A 92 -15.89 -20.16 10.75
C GLU A 92 -15.24 -19.63 9.46
N TRP A 93 -13.93 -19.77 9.36
CA TRP A 93 -13.19 -19.40 8.17
C TRP A 93 -13.37 -20.38 7.02
N VAL A 94 -13.32 -19.88 5.80
CA VAL A 94 -13.24 -20.71 4.60
C VAL A 94 -11.87 -21.38 4.57
N GLU A 95 -11.85 -22.69 4.45
CA GLU A 95 -10.61 -23.48 4.45
C GLU A 95 -9.78 -23.24 3.19
N VAL A 96 -10.44 -23.18 2.05
CA VAL A 96 -9.83 -23.08 0.72
C VAL A 96 -10.28 -21.81 0.03
N ASN A 97 -9.38 -21.18 -0.70
CA ASN A 97 -9.65 -20.00 -1.52
C ASN A 97 -10.84 -20.25 -2.48
N PRO A 98 -11.89 -19.43 -2.44
CA PRO A 98 -13.03 -19.58 -3.34
C PRO A 98 -12.73 -19.17 -4.80
N LEU A 99 -11.57 -18.54 -5.04
CA LEU A 99 -11.14 -18.16 -6.38
C LEU A 99 -10.34 -19.30 -7.02
N ASP A 100 -10.60 -19.56 -8.31
CA ASP A 100 -9.82 -20.55 -9.06
C ASP A 100 -8.36 -20.16 -9.14
N VAL A 101 -7.49 -21.08 -8.72
CA VAL A 101 -6.04 -20.87 -8.72
C VAL A 101 -5.48 -21.19 -10.11
N THR A 102 -5.44 -20.19 -10.96
CA THR A 102 -4.84 -20.25 -12.29
C THR A 102 -3.46 -19.57 -12.31
N LEU A 103 -2.70 -19.77 -13.39
CA LEU A 103 -1.43 -19.06 -13.56
C LEU A 103 -1.63 -17.52 -13.59
N ASP A 104 -2.71 -17.06 -14.16
CA ASP A 104 -3.03 -15.62 -14.22
C ASP A 104 -3.42 -15.08 -12.86
N THR A 105 -4.19 -15.84 -12.06
CA THR A 105 -4.48 -15.50 -10.65
C THR A 105 -3.19 -15.39 -9.83
N LEU A 106 -2.24 -16.32 -10.03
CA LEU A 106 -0.95 -16.27 -9.34
C LEU A 106 -0.08 -15.10 -9.78
N LYS A 107 -0.06 -14.77 -11.08
CA LYS A 107 0.64 -13.58 -11.59
C LYS A 107 0.07 -12.29 -11.01
N GLN A 108 -1.26 -12.17 -10.99
CA GLN A 108 -1.97 -11.04 -10.39
C GLN A 108 -1.66 -10.95 -8.90
N GLY A 109 -1.74 -12.06 -8.17
CA GLY A 109 -1.39 -12.14 -6.76
C GLY A 109 0.04 -11.72 -6.48
N ARG A 110 1.01 -12.15 -7.31
CA ARG A 110 2.42 -11.75 -7.23
C ARG A 110 2.59 -10.24 -7.42
N GLU A 111 1.93 -9.68 -8.43
CA GLU A 111 1.99 -8.23 -8.69
C GLU A 111 1.44 -7.44 -7.51
N ARG A 112 0.24 -7.78 -7.03
CA ARG A 112 -0.39 -7.10 -5.92
C ARG A 112 0.36 -7.28 -4.60
N PHE A 113 0.87 -8.48 -4.34
CA PHE A 113 1.75 -8.75 -3.21
C PHE A 113 3.01 -7.87 -3.26
N GLY A 114 3.64 -7.75 -4.44
CA GLY A 114 4.81 -6.90 -4.64
C GLY A 114 4.56 -5.42 -4.31
N ILE A 115 3.36 -4.91 -4.63
CA ILE A 115 2.99 -3.52 -4.38
C ILE A 115 2.62 -3.28 -2.91
N PHE A 116 1.75 -4.10 -2.33
CA PHE A 116 1.12 -3.82 -1.04
C PHE A 116 1.76 -4.55 0.14
N CYS A 117 2.32 -5.72 -0.06
CA CYS A 117 2.77 -6.62 1.01
C CYS A 117 4.30 -6.68 1.14
N ALA A 118 5.03 -6.78 0.02
CA ALA A 118 6.47 -6.94 -0.01
C ALA A 118 7.25 -5.80 0.69
N PRO A 119 6.82 -4.52 0.69
CA PRO A 119 7.50 -3.48 1.46
C PRO A 119 7.65 -3.80 2.95
N CYS A 120 6.70 -4.56 3.51
CA CYS A 120 6.74 -4.99 4.90
C CYS A 120 7.17 -6.46 5.06
N HIS A 121 6.67 -7.37 4.24
CA HIS A 121 6.90 -8.81 4.38
C HIS A 121 8.10 -9.37 3.61
N GLY A 122 8.77 -8.54 2.81
CA GLY A 122 9.83 -9.00 1.89
C GLY A 122 9.24 -9.61 0.61
N LYS A 123 10.05 -9.66 -0.45
CA LYS A 123 9.62 -10.24 -1.74
C LYS A 123 9.37 -11.74 -1.67
N ALA A 124 10.10 -12.41 -0.80
CA ALA A 124 9.96 -13.85 -0.53
C ALA A 124 8.91 -14.16 0.55
N GLY A 125 8.38 -13.15 1.25
CA GLY A 125 7.45 -13.35 2.37
C GLY A 125 8.13 -13.75 3.69
N ASP A 126 9.44 -13.66 3.77
CA ASP A 126 10.29 -14.06 4.90
C ASP A 126 10.39 -13.00 6.02
N GLY A 127 9.68 -11.88 5.86
CA GLY A 127 9.75 -10.75 6.79
C GLY A 127 11.03 -9.91 6.66
N ASN A 128 11.96 -10.27 5.78
CA ASN A 128 13.17 -9.49 5.53
C ASN A 128 12.89 -8.39 4.49
N SER A 129 12.62 -7.21 4.97
CA SER A 129 12.11 -6.11 4.18
C SER A 129 12.77 -4.78 4.52
N ILE A 130 12.48 -3.75 3.72
CA ILE A 130 13.03 -2.41 3.98
C ILE A 130 12.60 -1.86 5.34
N VAL A 131 11.42 -2.22 5.84
CA VAL A 131 10.92 -1.69 7.12
C VAL A 131 11.66 -2.28 8.32
N THR A 132 12.31 -3.43 8.19
CA THR A 132 13.12 -4.02 9.26
C THR A 132 14.34 -3.15 9.58
N GLN A 133 14.85 -2.39 8.64
CA GLN A 133 15.92 -1.41 8.84
C GLN A 133 15.49 -0.30 9.83
N TYR A 134 14.18 -0.04 9.91
CA TYR A 134 13.58 0.91 10.84
C TYR A 134 13.09 0.26 12.14
N LYS A 135 13.58 -0.95 12.45
CA LYS A 135 13.22 -1.73 13.66
C LYS A 135 11.73 -2.11 13.73
N LEU A 136 11.04 -2.14 12.59
CA LEU A 136 9.69 -2.66 12.50
C LEU A 136 9.75 -4.15 12.21
N THR A 137 9.23 -4.96 13.12
CA THR A 137 9.19 -6.42 12.98
C THR A 137 7.92 -6.82 12.24
N THR A 138 8.06 -7.52 11.13
CA THR A 138 6.97 -8.11 10.36
C THR A 138 7.01 -9.63 10.46
N ALA A 139 5.84 -10.27 10.32
CA ALA A 139 5.76 -11.72 10.39
C ALA A 139 6.40 -12.35 9.14
N ASP A 140 7.21 -13.37 9.34
CA ASP A 140 7.58 -14.33 8.32
C ASP A 140 6.34 -15.18 7.98
N LEU A 141 5.93 -15.16 6.71
CA LEU A 141 4.73 -15.84 6.23
C LEU A 141 4.91 -17.36 6.11
N HIS A 142 6.14 -17.88 6.23
CA HIS A 142 6.46 -19.31 6.18
C HIS A 142 6.37 -20.01 7.54
N GLN A 143 6.06 -19.27 8.62
CA GLN A 143 5.89 -19.87 9.95
C GLN A 143 4.82 -20.97 9.90
N ASN A 144 5.10 -22.14 10.48
CA ASN A 144 4.18 -23.27 10.54
C ASN A 144 2.76 -22.89 11.00
N ARG A 145 2.66 -21.99 11.94
CA ARG A 145 1.38 -21.46 12.41
C ARG A 145 0.56 -20.79 11.31
N LEU A 146 1.22 -20.00 10.43
CA LEU A 146 0.55 -19.28 9.34
C LEU A 146 0.23 -20.21 8.16
N VAL A 147 1.04 -21.24 7.95
CA VAL A 147 0.78 -22.28 6.95
C VAL A 147 -0.47 -23.09 7.30
N GLN A 148 -0.71 -23.33 8.60
CA GLN A 148 -1.86 -24.11 9.08
C GLN A 148 -3.17 -23.34 9.15
N PHE A 149 -3.13 -22.01 9.08
CA PHE A 149 -4.36 -21.22 9.08
C PHE A 149 -5.14 -21.38 7.76
N PRO A 150 -6.49 -21.38 7.83
CA PRO A 150 -7.33 -21.41 6.64
C PRO A 150 -7.15 -20.16 5.77
N ASP A 151 -7.42 -20.26 4.48
CA ASP A 151 -7.27 -19.17 3.52
C ASP A 151 -8.17 -17.97 3.87
N GLY A 152 -9.36 -18.23 4.39
CA GLY A 152 -10.27 -17.20 4.87
C GLY A 152 -9.69 -16.33 5.99
N TYR A 153 -8.89 -16.91 6.88
CA TYR A 153 -8.20 -16.15 7.92
C TYR A 153 -7.15 -15.21 7.32
N LEU A 154 -6.36 -15.68 6.36
CA LEU A 154 -5.38 -14.83 5.67
C LEU A 154 -6.08 -13.68 4.94
N PHE A 155 -7.20 -13.98 4.28
CA PHE A 155 -8.03 -12.98 3.63
C PHE A 155 -8.58 -11.93 4.61
N ASP A 156 -9.04 -12.35 5.78
CA ASP A 156 -9.55 -11.45 6.82
C ASP A 156 -8.44 -10.53 7.35
N VAL A 157 -7.26 -11.09 7.63
CA VAL A 157 -6.11 -10.31 8.08
C VAL A 157 -5.71 -9.26 7.04
N ILE A 158 -5.71 -9.59 5.76
CA ILE A 158 -5.46 -8.63 4.68
C ILE A 158 -6.57 -7.56 4.66
N SER A 159 -7.82 -7.99 4.79
CA SER A 159 -8.99 -7.12 4.69
C SER A 159 -9.12 -6.15 5.86
N ASN A 160 -9.04 -6.66 7.08
CA ASN A 160 -9.36 -5.94 8.30
C ASN A 160 -8.12 -5.58 9.14
N GLY A 161 -6.94 -6.07 8.74
CA GLY A 161 -5.68 -5.85 9.46
C GLY A 161 -5.54 -6.77 10.69
N PHE A 162 -4.39 -6.69 11.35
CA PHE A 162 -4.06 -7.56 12.47
C PHE A 162 -3.67 -6.78 13.73
N ASN A 163 -4.08 -7.27 14.90
CA ASN A 163 -3.79 -6.72 16.22
C ASN A 163 -3.96 -5.20 16.32
N ALA A 164 -5.21 -4.78 16.49
CA ALA A 164 -5.50 -3.43 16.94
C ALA A 164 -4.93 -3.26 18.38
N THR A 165 -4.05 -2.30 18.56
CA THR A 165 -3.47 -1.94 19.86
C THR A 165 -3.50 -0.44 20.04
N THR A 166 -3.33 0.04 21.25
CA THR A 166 -3.29 1.46 21.58
C THR A 166 -1.88 1.82 22.02
N ASN A 167 -1.32 2.90 21.52
CA ASN A 167 -0.04 3.39 22.00
C ASN A 167 -0.19 4.09 23.36
N ALA A 168 0.93 4.48 23.97
CA ALA A 168 0.96 5.14 25.28
C ALA A 168 0.19 6.47 25.33
N VAL A 169 -0.14 7.06 24.18
CA VAL A 169 -0.90 8.32 24.03
C VAL A 169 -2.39 8.06 23.76
N GLY A 170 -2.83 6.79 23.76
CA GLY A 170 -4.24 6.43 23.53
C GLY A 170 -4.65 6.34 22.06
N ILE A 171 -3.71 6.47 21.11
CA ILE A 171 -4.02 6.34 19.68
C ILE A 171 -4.06 4.87 19.30
N ALA A 172 -5.22 4.43 18.81
CA ALA A 172 -5.38 3.07 18.30
C ALA A 172 -4.64 2.89 16.97
N TYR A 173 -3.81 1.86 16.88
CA TYR A 173 -3.15 1.46 15.64
C TYR A 173 -3.18 -0.06 15.47
N ARG A 174 -3.02 -0.53 14.25
CA ARG A 174 -2.91 -1.96 13.93
C ARG A 174 -1.47 -2.28 13.55
N ARG A 175 -0.96 -3.42 14.02
CA ARG A 175 0.36 -3.92 13.61
C ARG A 175 0.40 -4.17 12.10
N MET A 176 -0.68 -4.68 11.53
CA MET A 176 -0.91 -4.74 10.09
C MET A 176 -2.13 -3.89 9.75
N PRO A 177 -2.03 -2.90 8.87
CA PRO A 177 -3.16 -2.07 8.48
C PRO A 177 -4.19 -2.85 7.66
N ALA A 178 -5.43 -2.37 7.64
CA ALA A 178 -6.50 -2.92 6.82
C ALA A 178 -6.38 -2.44 5.36
N TYR A 179 -6.56 -3.37 4.42
CA TYR A 179 -6.43 -3.09 3.00
C TYR A 179 -7.75 -3.20 2.21
N LYS A 180 -8.87 -3.51 2.85
CA LYS A 180 -10.16 -3.70 2.15
C LYS A 180 -10.62 -2.48 1.34
N SER A 181 -10.24 -1.28 1.74
CA SER A 181 -10.57 -0.05 1.02
C SER A 181 -9.62 0.26 -0.15
N LYS A 182 -8.49 -0.44 -0.24
CA LYS A 182 -7.43 -0.18 -1.22
C LYS A 182 -7.27 -1.29 -2.25
N ILE A 183 -7.62 -2.52 -1.86
CA ILE A 183 -7.43 -3.72 -2.68
C ILE A 183 -8.79 -4.36 -2.93
N PRO A 184 -9.21 -4.55 -4.18
CA PRO A 184 -10.44 -5.28 -4.54
C PRO A 184 -10.48 -6.68 -3.94
N VAL A 185 -11.67 -7.26 -3.84
CA VAL A 185 -11.89 -8.59 -3.22
C VAL A 185 -11.10 -9.67 -3.94
N GLU A 186 -11.18 -9.69 -5.27
CA GLU A 186 -10.52 -10.68 -6.13
C GLU A 186 -9.00 -10.58 -5.99
N ASP A 187 -8.45 -9.36 -5.97
CA ASP A 187 -7.02 -9.13 -5.78
C ASP A 187 -6.53 -9.63 -4.42
N ARG A 188 -7.35 -9.48 -3.36
CA ARG A 188 -7.00 -10.00 -2.03
C ARG A 188 -6.92 -11.52 -2.00
N TRP A 189 -7.86 -12.21 -2.67
CA TRP A 189 -7.82 -13.66 -2.83
C TRP A 189 -6.66 -14.11 -3.72
N ALA A 190 -6.34 -13.37 -4.77
CA ALA A 190 -5.16 -13.63 -5.59
C ALA A 190 -3.86 -13.48 -4.77
N ILE A 191 -3.78 -12.51 -3.86
CA ILE A 191 -2.67 -12.38 -2.90
C ILE A 191 -2.59 -13.61 -1.98
N VAL A 192 -3.72 -14.11 -1.46
CA VAL A 192 -3.75 -15.34 -0.64
C VAL A 192 -3.20 -16.52 -1.43
N SER A 193 -3.63 -16.71 -2.70
CA SER A 193 -3.10 -17.75 -3.58
C SER A 193 -1.58 -17.63 -3.75
N TYR A 194 -1.07 -16.41 -3.92
CA TYR A 194 0.36 -16.19 -4.07
C TYR A 194 1.13 -16.45 -2.77
N ILE A 195 0.58 -16.09 -1.60
CA ILE A 195 1.18 -16.43 -0.30
C ILE A 195 1.28 -17.96 -0.16
N ARG A 196 0.24 -18.71 -0.54
CA ARG A 196 0.30 -20.17 -0.54
C ARG A 196 1.38 -20.72 -1.48
N ALA A 197 1.51 -20.14 -2.67
CA ALA A 197 2.59 -20.50 -3.59
C ALA A 197 3.98 -20.24 -2.99
N LEU A 198 4.18 -19.12 -2.29
CA LEU A 198 5.42 -18.85 -1.56
C LEU A 198 5.68 -19.88 -0.46
N GLN A 199 4.67 -20.22 0.34
CA GLN A 199 4.76 -21.23 1.40
C GLN A 199 5.12 -22.60 0.82
N TYR A 200 4.45 -23.03 -0.24
CA TYR A 200 4.76 -24.30 -0.93
C TYR A 200 6.16 -24.32 -1.54
N SER A 201 6.65 -23.19 -2.06
CA SER A 201 8.00 -23.11 -2.62
C SER A 201 9.09 -23.37 -1.59
N GLN A 202 8.84 -23.09 -0.30
CA GLN A 202 9.77 -23.36 0.81
C GLN A 202 9.65 -24.79 1.33
N LEU A 203 8.49 -25.43 1.14
CA LEU A 203 8.21 -26.80 1.60
C LEU A 203 8.45 -27.84 0.50
N GLY A 204 8.56 -27.39 -0.75
CA GLY A 204 8.78 -28.26 -1.91
C GLY A 204 10.09 -29.01 -1.81
N LYS A 205 10.04 -30.33 -2.06
CA LYS A 205 11.23 -31.16 -2.15
C LYS A 205 11.74 -31.23 -3.58
N LEU A 206 13.04 -31.17 -3.73
CA LEU A 206 13.68 -31.27 -5.05
C LEU A 206 13.27 -32.54 -5.82
N GLU A 207 12.95 -33.60 -5.08
CA GLU A 207 12.48 -34.90 -5.61
C GLU A 207 11.11 -34.78 -6.31
N GLU A 208 10.29 -33.80 -5.92
CA GLU A 208 8.96 -33.57 -6.49
C GLU A 208 8.99 -32.77 -7.80
N VAL A 209 10.18 -32.26 -8.20
CA VAL A 209 10.36 -31.56 -9.46
C VAL A 209 10.40 -32.56 -10.61
N THR A 210 9.30 -32.62 -11.36
CA THR A 210 9.15 -33.57 -12.48
C THR A 210 9.94 -33.15 -13.74
N ASN A 211 10.28 -31.89 -13.88
CA ASN A 211 11.05 -31.38 -15.01
C ASN A 211 12.55 -31.53 -14.73
N LEU A 212 13.18 -32.50 -15.43
CA LEU A 212 14.59 -32.84 -15.27
C LEU A 212 15.55 -31.67 -15.51
N VAL A 213 15.24 -30.77 -16.44
CA VAL A 213 16.07 -29.58 -16.73
C VAL A 213 16.05 -28.62 -15.56
N LYS A 214 14.86 -28.31 -15.07
CA LYS A 214 14.70 -27.42 -13.88
C LYS A 214 15.30 -28.06 -12.62
N LYS A 215 15.23 -29.36 -12.50
CA LYS A 215 15.82 -30.07 -11.36
C LYS A 215 17.32 -29.90 -11.34
N ALA A 216 18.01 -30.12 -12.49
CA ALA A 216 19.44 -29.93 -12.61
C ALA A 216 19.88 -28.49 -12.34
N GLU A 217 19.15 -27.49 -12.86
CA GLU A 217 19.40 -26.05 -12.58
C GLU A 217 19.29 -25.71 -11.08
N LEU A 218 18.34 -26.34 -10.37
CA LEU A 218 18.15 -26.15 -8.94
C LEU A 218 19.24 -26.87 -8.11
N GLU A 219 19.68 -28.06 -8.54
CA GLU A 219 20.81 -28.79 -7.94
C GLU A 219 22.08 -27.95 -8.02
N ASP A 220 22.44 -27.45 -9.20
CA ASP A 220 23.59 -26.56 -9.41
C ASP A 220 23.51 -25.28 -8.57
N ALA A 221 22.32 -24.68 -8.45
CA ALA A 221 22.13 -23.49 -7.65
C ALA A 221 22.23 -23.71 -6.14
N LEU A 222 21.96 -24.94 -5.66
CA LEU A 222 22.12 -25.34 -4.26
C LEU A 222 23.56 -25.63 -3.89
N GLU A 223 24.32 -26.25 -4.82
CA GLU A 223 25.75 -26.56 -4.64
C GLU A 223 26.62 -25.28 -4.70
N SER A 224 26.14 -24.21 -5.34
CA SER A 224 26.87 -22.94 -5.48
C SER A 224 26.75 -21.98 -4.29
N LYS A 225 26.01 -22.35 -3.24
CA LYS A 225 25.82 -21.57 -1.99
C LYS A 225 26.63 -22.11 -0.85
#